data_32f7b722b0f1740b641e9b50a4fa6339
#
_entry.id   32f7b722b0f1740b641e9b50a4fa6339
#
_cell.length_a   1.000
_cell.length_b   1.000
_cell.length_c   1.000
_cell.angle_alpha   90.00
_cell.angle_beta   90.00
_cell.angle_gamma   90.00
#
_symmetry.space_group_name_H-M   'P 1'
#
loop_
_entity.id
_entity.type
_entity.pdbx_description
1 polymer ?
#
loop_
_entity_poly.entity_id
_entity_poly.type
_entity_poly.pdbx_seq_one_letter_code
_entity_poly.pdbx_strand_id
1 'polypeptide(L)'
;MIKERRRIIIDFEVLSKANFWICCMKDYKTQKEHTIINDREELLRVFNKNKDSVWVGYNIRGYDQWILKAIVAGVDPCKVSDMLIEHKVSGWKIDRKLHKIPLYIFEISDTYRSLKELELFMGEDIRESTVDFNLNRYPNNKEIDELVSYCMHDVKMTFKVFEQVYYRYEAQIGLIEYFNLDSSMINKTEAQLSSYILQAKKPNYERNDTKDFRIIDTLNLNKYKYIKNWYENYNNRDFKKYLRVNVY
;
A
#
# COMPACT_ATOMS: atom_id res chain seq x y z
N MET A 1 -4.27 10.41 -23.92
CA MET A 1 -3.33 10.93 -22.89
C MET A 1 -3.71 10.35 -21.52
N ILE A 2 -2.77 10.17 -20.60
CA ILE A 2 -3.06 9.59 -19.27
C ILE A 2 -3.95 10.53 -18.42
N LYS A 3 -3.86 11.83 -18.62
CA LYS A 3 -4.64 12.86 -17.92
C LYS A 3 -6.16 12.67 -18.05
N GLU A 4 -6.62 12.12 -19.16
CA GLU A 4 -8.05 11.93 -19.46
C GLU A 4 -8.58 10.59 -18.96
N ARG A 5 -7.71 9.73 -18.41
CA ARG A 5 -8.13 8.43 -17.91
C ARG A 5 -9.10 8.58 -16.74
N ARG A 6 -10.05 7.67 -16.70
CA ARG A 6 -10.98 7.54 -15.59
C ARG A 6 -10.19 7.22 -14.30
N ARG A 7 -10.57 7.79 -13.18
CA ARG A 7 -10.02 7.48 -11.86
C ARG A 7 -11.07 6.75 -11.06
N ILE A 8 -10.72 5.61 -10.51
CA ILE A 8 -11.61 4.76 -9.71
C ILE A 8 -10.94 4.55 -8.37
N ILE A 9 -11.58 5.03 -7.32
CA ILE A 9 -11.18 4.74 -5.94
C ILE A 9 -11.67 3.34 -5.62
N ILE A 10 -10.81 2.52 -5.02
CA ILE A 10 -11.10 1.11 -4.73
C ILE A 10 -10.56 0.72 -3.36
N ASP A 11 -11.27 -0.19 -2.73
CA ASP A 11 -10.89 -0.84 -1.49
C ASP A 11 -11.43 -2.27 -1.44
N PHE A 12 -10.75 -3.17 -0.73
CA PHE A 12 -11.11 -4.58 -0.57
C PHE A 12 -11.16 -4.97 0.90
N GLU A 13 -12.22 -5.70 1.26
CA GLU A 13 -12.27 -6.47 2.50
C GLU A 13 -12.22 -7.96 2.20
N VAL A 14 -11.30 -8.68 2.85
CA VAL A 14 -11.09 -10.11 2.63
C VAL A 14 -11.13 -10.86 3.95
N LEU A 15 -12.09 -11.76 4.07
CA LEU A 15 -12.22 -12.73 5.15
C LEU A 15 -11.64 -14.06 4.67
N SER A 16 -10.33 -14.22 4.78
CA SER A 16 -9.61 -15.33 4.14
C SER A 16 -10.04 -16.69 4.64
N LYS A 17 -10.30 -16.85 5.95
CA LYS A 17 -10.79 -18.10 6.54
C LYS A 17 -12.23 -18.43 6.14
N ALA A 18 -13.02 -17.42 5.76
CA ALA A 18 -14.40 -17.58 5.29
C ALA A 18 -14.50 -17.78 3.77
N ASN A 19 -13.38 -17.71 3.06
CA ASN A 19 -13.33 -17.69 1.59
C ASN A 19 -14.28 -16.63 1.00
N PHE A 20 -14.22 -15.42 1.54
CA PHE A 20 -15.13 -14.33 1.24
C PHE A 20 -14.39 -13.01 1.03
N TRP A 21 -14.85 -12.22 0.08
CA TRP A 21 -14.30 -10.89 -0.16
C TRP A 21 -15.37 -9.92 -0.65
N ILE A 22 -15.14 -8.65 -0.39
CA ILE A 22 -15.93 -7.53 -0.89
C ILE A 22 -15.00 -6.55 -1.60
N CYS A 23 -15.49 -5.96 -2.68
CA CYS A 23 -14.83 -4.87 -3.38
C CYS A 23 -15.79 -3.69 -3.46
N CYS A 24 -15.41 -2.56 -2.89
CA CYS A 24 -16.12 -1.30 -3.02
C CYS A 24 -15.35 -0.34 -3.92
N MET A 25 -16.06 0.39 -4.77
CA MET A 25 -15.48 1.33 -5.72
C MET A 25 -16.29 2.61 -5.80
N LYS A 26 -15.61 3.72 -6.11
CA LYS A 26 -16.23 5.01 -6.42
C LYS A 26 -15.54 5.67 -7.60
N ASP A 27 -16.32 6.04 -8.60
CA ASP A 27 -15.79 6.80 -9.73
C ASP A 27 -15.55 8.25 -9.33
N TYR A 28 -14.36 8.75 -9.56
CA TYR A 28 -13.96 10.11 -9.14
C TYR A 28 -14.82 11.20 -9.81
N LYS A 29 -15.11 11.07 -11.11
CA LYS A 29 -15.80 12.11 -11.88
C LYS A 29 -17.31 12.06 -11.69
N THR A 30 -17.89 10.85 -11.78
CA THR A 30 -19.35 10.67 -11.75
C THR A 30 -19.91 10.47 -10.35
N GLN A 31 -19.04 10.26 -9.34
CA GLN A 31 -19.39 9.95 -7.96
C GLN A 31 -20.17 8.63 -7.79
N LYS A 32 -20.30 7.85 -8.86
CA LYS A 32 -21.05 6.60 -8.85
C LYS A 32 -20.31 5.55 -8.01
N GLU A 33 -21.02 5.02 -7.03
CA GLU A 33 -20.56 3.94 -6.17
C GLU A 33 -20.94 2.59 -6.77
N HIS A 34 -20.10 1.58 -6.52
CA HIS A 34 -20.34 0.21 -6.96
C HIS A 34 -19.75 -0.76 -5.93
N THR A 35 -20.52 -1.78 -5.58
CA THR A 35 -20.09 -2.83 -4.64
C THR A 35 -20.22 -4.18 -5.31
N ILE A 36 -19.20 -5.01 -5.15
CA ILE A 36 -19.18 -6.39 -5.64
C ILE A 36 -18.89 -7.31 -4.44
N ILE A 37 -19.74 -8.32 -4.26
CA ILE A 37 -19.67 -9.24 -3.13
C ILE A 37 -19.35 -10.63 -3.67
N ASN A 38 -18.13 -11.10 -3.49
CA ASN A 38 -17.66 -12.44 -3.81
C ASN A 38 -18.02 -12.92 -5.24
N ASP A 39 -18.26 -11.99 -6.16
CA ASP A 39 -18.61 -12.26 -7.56
C ASP A 39 -17.45 -11.92 -8.51
N ARG A 40 -16.66 -12.96 -8.83
CA ARG A 40 -15.51 -12.83 -9.73
C ARG A 40 -15.92 -12.39 -11.13
N GLU A 41 -17.04 -12.89 -11.65
CA GLU A 41 -17.46 -12.60 -13.02
C GLU A 41 -17.88 -11.15 -13.17
N GLU A 42 -18.56 -10.60 -12.17
CA GLU A 42 -18.88 -9.18 -12.14
C GLU A 42 -17.61 -8.33 -12.04
N LEU A 43 -16.66 -8.70 -11.17
CA LEU A 43 -15.40 -7.97 -11.08
C LEU A 43 -14.63 -7.98 -12.40
N LEU A 44 -14.58 -9.11 -13.09
CA LEU A 44 -13.96 -9.21 -14.42
C LEU A 44 -14.62 -8.29 -15.45
N ARG A 45 -15.96 -8.21 -15.47
CA ARG A 45 -16.69 -7.29 -16.36
C ARG A 45 -16.33 -5.85 -16.06
N VAL A 46 -16.31 -5.47 -14.78
CA VAL A 46 -15.95 -4.11 -14.34
C VAL A 46 -14.49 -3.80 -14.67
N PHE A 47 -13.58 -4.72 -14.37
CA PHE A 47 -12.16 -4.57 -14.66
C PHE A 47 -11.90 -4.38 -16.16
N ASN A 48 -12.45 -5.25 -17.01
CA ASN A 48 -12.24 -5.19 -18.46
C ASN A 48 -12.79 -3.88 -19.08
N LYS A 49 -13.91 -3.36 -18.55
CA LYS A 49 -14.45 -2.07 -18.95
C LYS A 49 -13.55 -0.90 -18.53
N ASN A 50 -12.78 -1.06 -17.48
CA ASN A 50 -11.98 -0.02 -16.84
C ASN A 50 -10.47 -0.30 -16.84
N LYS A 51 -9.98 -1.22 -17.68
CA LYS A 51 -8.57 -1.63 -17.72
C LYS A 51 -7.58 -0.47 -17.96
N ASP A 52 -8.02 0.59 -18.64
CA ASP A 52 -7.23 1.78 -18.92
C ASP A 52 -7.41 2.89 -17.87
N SER A 53 -8.22 2.65 -16.85
CA SER A 53 -8.43 3.60 -15.75
C SER A 53 -7.24 3.61 -14.80
N VAL A 54 -7.09 4.71 -14.06
CA VAL A 54 -6.18 4.78 -12.92
C VAL A 54 -6.95 4.36 -11.67
N TRP A 55 -6.47 3.32 -11.02
CA TRP A 55 -7.00 2.82 -9.76
C TRP A 55 -6.30 3.53 -8.60
N VAL A 56 -7.09 4.15 -7.75
CA VAL A 56 -6.61 4.96 -6.64
C VAL A 56 -6.98 4.27 -5.34
N GLY A 57 -6.05 4.15 -4.43
CA GLY A 57 -6.32 3.54 -3.13
C GLY A 57 -5.33 4.01 -2.06
N TYR A 58 -5.71 3.74 -0.83
CA TYR A 58 -4.86 3.91 0.34
C TYR A 58 -4.11 2.62 0.62
N ASN A 59 -2.78 2.65 0.55
CA ASN A 59 -1.94 1.45 0.58
C ASN A 59 -2.23 0.43 -0.55
N ILE A 60 -2.77 0.89 -1.67
CA ILE A 60 -3.11 0.04 -2.82
C ILE A 60 -1.90 -0.74 -3.35
N ARG A 61 -0.69 -0.17 -3.25
CA ARG A 61 0.56 -0.86 -3.64
C ARG A 61 0.86 -2.06 -2.74
N GLY A 62 0.51 -1.94 -1.47
CA GLY A 62 0.76 -3.00 -0.48
C GLY A 62 -0.26 -4.12 -0.54
N TYR A 63 -1.52 -3.81 -0.85
CA TYR A 63 -2.62 -4.74 -0.68
C TYR A 63 -3.58 -4.83 -1.87
N ASP A 64 -4.46 -3.85 -2.08
CA ASP A 64 -5.62 -3.96 -2.98
C ASP A 64 -5.29 -4.33 -4.41
N GLN A 65 -4.18 -3.81 -4.96
CA GLN A 65 -3.76 -4.19 -6.29
C GLN A 65 -3.50 -5.70 -6.42
N TRP A 66 -3.03 -6.35 -5.37
CA TRP A 66 -2.71 -7.76 -5.39
C TRP A 66 -3.96 -8.61 -5.28
N ILE A 67 -4.94 -8.18 -4.49
CA ILE A 67 -6.26 -8.81 -4.40
C ILE A 67 -6.99 -8.69 -5.75
N LEU A 68 -7.04 -7.48 -6.33
CA LEU A 68 -7.63 -7.25 -7.65
C LEU A 68 -6.96 -8.14 -8.72
N LYS A 69 -5.64 -8.14 -8.78
CA LYS A 69 -4.88 -8.97 -9.73
C LYS A 69 -5.11 -10.46 -9.51
N ALA A 70 -5.23 -10.91 -8.26
CA ALA A 70 -5.52 -12.30 -7.94
C ALA A 70 -6.87 -12.72 -8.53
N ILE A 71 -7.93 -11.97 -8.26
CA ILE A 71 -9.26 -12.25 -8.76
C ILE A 71 -9.28 -12.26 -10.29
N VAL A 72 -8.65 -11.27 -10.92
CA VAL A 72 -8.57 -11.17 -12.39
C VAL A 72 -7.79 -12.34 -12.99
N ALA A 73 -6.67 -12.73 -12.39
CA ALA A 73 -5.84 -13.84 -12.86
C ALA A 73 -6.41 -15.23 -12.55
N GLY A 74 -7.52 -15.32 -11.80
CA GLY A 74 -8.09 -16.59 -11.33
C GLY A 74 -7.23 -17.27 -10.26
N VAL A 75 -6.50 -16.47 -9.49
CA VAL A 75 -5.79 -16.90 -8.28
C VAL A 75 -6.68 -16.61 -7.09
N ASP A 76 -6.66 -17.49 -6.08
CA ASP A 76 -7.47 -17.34 -4.87
C ASP A 76 -7.07 -16.06 -4.09
N PRO A 77 -7.96 -15.06 -3.99
CA PRO A 77 -7.65 -13.80 -3.31
C PRO A 77 -7.47 -13.97 -1.81
N CYS A 78 -8.12 -14.96 -1.19
CA CYS A 78 -8.01 -15.24 0.23
C CYS A 78 -6.60 -15.75 0.59
N LYS A 79 -6.04 -16.64 -0.24
CA LYS A 79 -4.66 -17.08 -0.08
C LYS A 79 -3.66 -15.95 -0.32
N VAL A 80 -3.94 -15.06 -1.29
CA VAL A 80 -3.09 -13.90 -1.52
C VAL A 80 -3.14 -12.95 -0.33
N SER A 81 -4.31 -12.71 0.26
CA SER A 81 -4.47 -11.92 1.47
C SER A 81 -3.66 -12.49 2.64
N ASP A 82 -3.77 -13.80 2.91
CA ASP A 82 -2.99 -14.47 3.97
C ASP A 82 -1.48 -14.30 3.76
N MET A 83 -1.00 -14.47 2.52
CA MET A 83 0.42 -14.29 2.19
C MET A 83 0.89 -12.86 2.45
N LEU A 84 0.05 -11.87 2.15
CA LEU A 84 0.38 -10.45 2.37
C LEU A 84 0.36 -10.08 3.85
N ILE A 85 -0.70 -10.47 4.59
CA ILE A 85 -0.97 -10.01 5.95
C ILE A 85 -0.28 -10.89 6.99
N GLU A 86 -0.52 -12.20 6.96
CA GLU A 86 0.00 -13.13 7.98
C GLU A 86 1.48 -13.47 7.74
N HIS A 87 1.81 -13.82 6.50
CA HIS A 87 3.17 -14.24 6.15
C HIS A 87 4.09 -13.09 5.75
N LYS A 88 3.59 -11.85 5.65
CA LYS A 88 4.36 -10.64 5.27
C LYS A 88 5.15 -10.80 3.96
N VAL A 89 4.63 -11.61 3.04
CA VAL A 89 5.24 -11.83 1.73
C VAL A 89 4.91 -10.65 0.82
N SER A 90 5.92 -10.05 0.20
CA SER A 90 5.67 -9.00 -0.79
C SER A 90 4.88 -9.53 -1.97
N GLY A 91 3.82 -8.82 -2.40
CA GLY A 91 2.89 -9.29 -3.43
C GLY A 91 3.54 -9.74 -4.74
N TRP A 92 4.65 -9.10 -5.13
CA TRP A 92 5.42 -9.49 -6.32
C TRP A 92 6.13 -10.86 -6.20
N LYS A 93 6.18 -11.46 -5.00
CA LYS A 93 6.76 -12.80 -4.77
C LYS A 93 5.71 -13.91 -4.72
N ILE A 94 4.41 -13.57 -4.63
CA ILE A 94 3.34 -14.52 -4.37
C ILE A 94 3.08 -15.42 -5.59
N ASP A 95 2.74 -14.83 -6.73
CA ASP A 95 2.45 -15.60 -7.95
C ASP A 95 2.85 -14.78 -9.19
N ARG A 96 3.56 -15.43 -10.15
CA ARG A 96 3.96 -14.81 -11.43
C ARG A 96 2.77 -14.38 -12.29
N LYS A 97 1.60 -15.02 -12.14
CA LYS A 97 0.39 -14.66 -12.89
C LYS A 97 -0.07 -13.25 -12.57
N LEU A 98 0.12 -12.79 -11.31
CA LEU A 98 -0.29 -11.45 -10.88
C LEU A 98 0.49 -10.35 -11.62
N HIS A 99 1.74 -10.63 -12.02
CA HIS A 99 2.55 -9.66 -12.79
C HIS A 99 2.06 -9.44 -14.22
N LYS A 100 1.32 -10.41 -14.77
CA LYS A 100 0.81 -10.33 -16.15
C LYS A 100 -0.42 -9.43 -16.26
N ILE A 101 -1.04 -9.07 -15.13
CA ILE A 101 -2.21 -8.20 -15.11
C ILE A 101 -1.72 -6.74 -15.12
N PRO A 102 -1.88 -6.01 -16.24
CA PRO A 102 -1.54 -4.60 -16.29
C PRO A 102 -2.51 -3.81 -15.44
N LEU A 103 -2.00 -2.89 -14.66
CA LEU A 103 -2.79 -2.03 -13.79
C LEU A 103 -2.10 -0.68 -13.66
N TYR A 104 -2.85 0.40 -13.82
CA TYR A 104 -2.39 1.75 -13.54
C TYR A 104 -2.89 2.14 -12.16
N ILE A 105 -1.97 2.33 -11.22
CA ILE A 105 -2.32 2.64 -9.83
C ILE A 105 -1.74 3.98 -9.40
N PHE A 106 -2.50 4.69 -8.59
CA PHE A 106 -2.01 5.87 -7.88
C PHE A 106 -2.19 5.66 -6.38
N GLU A 107 -1.07 5.67 -5.68
CA GLU A 107 -0.98 5.49 -4.23
C GLU A 107 -1.13 6.82 -3.53
N ILE A 108 -2.06 6.91 -2.59
CA ILE A 108 -2.27 8.14 -1.82
C ILE A 108 -1.83 8.03 -0.36
N SER A 109 -1.43 6.85 0.10
CA SER A 109 -0.99 6.70 1.49
C SER A 109 0.21 7.59 1.81
N ASP A 110 0.19 8.15 3.00
CA ASP A 110 1.35 8.76 3.61
C ASP A 110 2.15 7.65 4.31
N THR A 111 3.47 7.70 4.20
CA THR A 111 4.38 6.70 4.80
C THR A 111 4.26 6.65 6.33
N TYR A 112 3.70 7.68 6.95
CA TYR A 112 3.71 7.89 8.41
C TYR A 112 2.33 7.82 9.06
N ARG A 113 1.24 7.79 8.30
CA ARG A 113 -0.13 7.85 8.84
C ARG A 113 -1.00 6.76 8.27
N SER A 114 -1.94 6.27 9.05
CA SER A 114 -3.02 5.40 8.60
C SER A 114 -4.17 6.21 8.01
N LEU A 115 -5.07 5.56 7.25
CA LEU A 115 -6.29 6.22 6.77
C LEU A 115 -7.13 6.75 7.95
N LYS A 116 -7.22 5.98 9.04
CA LYS A 116 -7.96 6.36 10.26
C LYS A 116 -7.38 7.60 10.94
N GLU A 117 -6.05 7.74 10.96
CA GLU A 117 -5.43 8.97 11.46
C GLU A 117 -5.76 10.18 10.57
N LEU A 118 -5.82 10.01 9.25
CA LEU A 118 -6.23 11.07 8.35
C LEU A 118 -7.71 11.43 8.51
N GLU A 119 -8.58 10.46 8.72
CA GLU A 119 -10.00 10.69 9.07
C GLU A 119 -10.12 11.60 10.31
N LEU A 120 -9.37 11.28 11.36
CA LEU A 120 -9.35 12.09 12.58
C LEU A 120 -8.87 13.53 12.29
N PHE A 121 -7.80 13.71 11.53
CA PHE A 121 -7.31 15.05 11.16
C PHE A 121 -8.29 15.84 10.28
N MET A 122 -9.12 15.16 9.50
CA MET A 122 -10.18 15.79 8.70
C MET A 122 -11.44 16.10 9.53
N GLY A 123 -11.48 15.71 10.80
CA GLY A 123 -12.66 15.86 11.66
C GLY A 123 -13.80 14.90 11.32
N GLU A 124 -13.48 13.79 10.67
CA GLU A 124 -14.45 12.74 10.34
C GLU A 124 -14.56 11.72 11.48
N ASP A 125 -15.71 11.07 11.57
CA ASP A 125 -15.92 9.99 12.53
C ASP A 125 -15.16 8.73 12.11
N ILE A 126 -14.27 8.24 12.96
CA ILE A 126 -13.57 6.98 12.74
C ILE A 126 -14.58 5.84 12.83
N ARG A 127 -14.59 5.01 11.81
CA ARG A 127 -15.45 3.83 11.77
C ARG A 127 -14.59 2.57 11.75
N GLU A 128 -14.93 1.64 12.63
CA GLU A 128 -14.34 0.31 12.70
C GLU A 128 -15.43 -0.73 12.43
N SER A 129 -15.07 -1.84 11.81
CA SER A 129 -15.98 -2.97 11.65
C SER A 129 -16.08 -3.75 12.95
N THR A 130 -17.29 -4.19 13.32
CA THR A 130 -17.50 -5.11 14.44
C THR A 130 -17.43 -6.57 13.99
N VAL A 131 -17.30 -6.84 12.69
CA VAL A 131 -17.17 -8.18 12.14
C VAL A 131 -15.78 -8.74 12.42
N ASP A 132 -15.70 -9.93 12.96
CA ASP A 132 -14.43 -10.63 13.19
C ASP A 132 -13.80 -11.06 11.84
N PHE A 133 -12.66 -10.47 11.49
CA PHE A 133 -11.92 -10.82 10.27
C PHE A 133 -11.34 -12.26 10.31
N ASN A 134 -11.34 -12.92 11.48
CA ASN A 134 -10.97 -14.32 11.63
C ASN A 134 -12.16 -15.28 11.47
N LEU A 135 -13.32 -14.81 11.04
CA LEU A 135 -14.50 -15.61 10.82
C LEU A 135 -14.18 -16.80 9.91
N ASN A 136 -14.53 -18.02 10.37
CA ASN A 136 -14.24 -19.28 9.66
C ASN A 136 -15.47 -19.91 9.00
N ARG A 137 -16.55 -19.14 8.88
CA ARG A 137 -17.79 -19.48 8.18
C ARG A 137 -18.18 -18.36 7.21
N TYR A 138 -19.05 -18.65 6.29
CA TYR A 138 -19.60 -17.60 5.43
C TYR A 138 -20.34 -16.55 6.29
N PRO A 139 -20.10 -15.25 6.08
CA PRO A 139 -20.76 -14.20 6.85
C PRO A 139 -22.27 -14.19 6.58
N ASN A 140 -23.06 -13.89 7.61
CA ASN A 140 -24.50 -13.71 7.45
C ASN A 140 -24.83 -12.34 6.85
N ASN A 141 -26.10 -12.12 6.47
CA ASN A 141 -26.51 -10.89 5.79
C ASN A 141 -26.18 -9.62 6.58
N LYS A 142 -26.33 -9.62 7.90
CA LYS A 142 -26.01 -8.45 8.73
C LYS A 142 -24.50 -8.17 8.73
N GLU A 143 -23.68 -9.21 8.82
CA GLU A 143 -22.22 -9.09 8.73
C GLU A 143 -21.79 -8.61 7.34
N ILE A 144 -22.44 -9.07 6.27
CA ILE A 144 -22.19 -8.59 4.90
C ILE A 144 -22.55 -7.12 4.77
N ASP A 145 -23.73 -6.70 5.23
CA ASP A 145 -24.18 -5.30 5.17
C ASP A 145 -23.21 -4.39 5.95
N GLU A 146 -22.71 -4.84 7.09
CA GLU A 146 -21.73 -4.11 7.88
C GLU A 146 -20.38 -4.00 7.17
N LEU A 147 -19.86 -5.10 6.62
CA LEU A 147 -18.62 -5.10 5.86
C LEU A 147 -18.70 -4.20 4.61
N VAL A 148 -19.84 -4.25 3.88
CA VAL A 148 -20.09 -3.36 2.74
C VAL A 148 -20.08 -1.90 3.18
N SER A 149 -20.76 -1.61 4.29
CA SER A 149 -20.83 -0.25 4.83
C SER A 149 -19.47 0.25 5.30
N TYR A 150 -18.64 -0.62 5.89
CA TYR A 150 -17.29 -0.33 6.32
C TYR A 150 -16.35 -0.09 5.12
N CYS A 151 -16.27 -1.03 4.17
CA CYS A 151 -15.48 -0.91 2.95
C CYS A 151 -15.86 0.34 2.14
N MET A 152 -17.17 0.64 2.00
CA MET A 152 -17.61 1.84 1.30
C MET A 152 -17.26 3.13 2.06
N HIS A 153 -17.23 3.09 3.40
CA HIS A 153 -16.74 4.21 4.19
C HIS A 153 -15.26 4.46 3.89
N ASP A 154 -14.41 3.43 3.88
CA ASP A 154 -12.99 3.56 3.58
C ASP A 154 -12.75 4.08 2.15
N VAL A 155 -13.56 3.66 1.16
CA VAL A 155 -13.56 4.23 -0.20
C VAL A 155 -13.91 5.73 -0.18
N LYS A 156 -14.90 6.15 0.62
CA LYS A 156 -15.29 7.57 0.74
C LYS A 156 -14.22 8.42 1.40
N MET A 157 -13.55 7.87 2.42
CA MET A 157 -12.45 8.56 3.09
C MET A 157 -11.23 8.64 2.18
N THR A 158 -10.87 7.56 1.50
CA THR A 158 -9.85 7.53 0.46
C THR A 158 -10.12 8.54 -0.65
N PHE A 159 -11.39 8.70 -1.07
CA PHE A 159 -11.80 9.73 -2.03
C PHE A 159 -11.52 11.15 -1.48
N LYS A 160 -11.90 11.45 -0.23
CA LYS A 160 -11.65 12.77 0.38
C LYS A 160 -10.15 13.05 0.51
N VAL A 161 -9.34 12.06 0.92
CA VAL A 161 -7.87 12.20 0.96
C VAL A 161 -7.33 12.44 -0.44
N PHE A 162 -7.83 11.72 -1.46
CA PHE A 162 -7.39 11.93 -2.83
C PHE A 162 -7.69 13.35 -3.32
N GLU A 163 -8.83 13.93 -2.97
CA GLU A 163 -9.14 15.33 -3.29
C GLU A 163 -8.12 16.29 -2.68
N GLN A 164 -7.71 16.07 -1.44
CA GLN A 164 -6.70 16.91 -0.77
C GLN A 164 -5.31 16.80 -1.41
N VAL A 165 -4.94 15.60 -1.90
CA VAL A 165 -3.64 15.36 -2.52
C VAL A 165 -3.70 15.34 -4.06
N TYR A 166 -4.81 15.79 -4.65
CA TYR A 166 -5.02 15.75 -6.10
C TYR A 166 -3.92 16.47 -6.88
N TYR A 167 -3.35 17.53 -6.31
CA TYR A 167 -2.22 18.23 -6.89
C TYR A 167 -0.97 17.34 -7.10
N ARG A 168 -0.77 16.31 -6.26
CA ARG A 168 0.33 15.33 -6.42
C ARG A 168 0.08 14.45 -7.65
N TYR A 169 -1.17 14.03 -7.83
CA TYR A 169 -1.61 13.28 -9.01
C TYR A 169 -1.38 14.11 -10.28
N GLU A 170 -1.83 15.36 -10.31
CA GLU A 170 -1.64 16.25 -11.46
C GLU A 170 -0.16 16.51 -11.75
N ALA A 171 0.67 16.72 -10.73
CA ALA A 171 2.10 16.91 -10.89
C ALA A 171 2.77 15.67 -11.51
N GLN A 172 2.41 14.47 -11.02
CA GLN A 172 2.96 13.23 -11.56
C GLN A 172 2.55 13.01 -13.02
N ILE A 173 1.28 13.22 -13.35
CA ILE A 173 0.77 13.17 -14.73
C ILE A 173 1.47 14.20 -15.61
N GLY A 174 1.60 15.44 -15.13
CA GLY A 174 2.29 16.51 -15.86
C GLY A 174 3.74 16.15 -16.20
N LEU A 175 4.47 15.53 -15.27
CA LEU A 175 5.83 15.04 -15.54
C LEU A 175 5.83 13.91 -16.58
N ILE A 176 4.91 12.96 -16.49
CA ILE A 176 4.80 11.85 -17.45
C ILE A 176 4.54 12.39 -18.86
N GLU A 177 3.62 13.34 -19.01
CA GLU A 177 3.27 13.94 -20.29
C GLU A 177 4.39 14.84 -20.83
N TYR A 178 4.97 15.70 -19.98
CA TYR A 178 6.04 16.62 -20.37
C TYR A 178 7.28 15.89 -20.88
N PHE A 179 7.67 14.80 -20.23
CA PHE A 179 8.83 13.98 -20.65
C PHE A 179 8.46 12.85 -21.63
N ASN A 180 7.21 12.82 -22.12
CA ASN A 180 6.69 11.79 -23.03
C ASN A 180 6.98 10.35 -22.56
N LEU A 181 6.74 10.07 -21.31
CA LEU A 181 7.01 8.78 -20.70
C LEU A 181 5.81 7.83 -20.90
N ASP A 182 6.09 6.53 -20.77
CA ASP A 182 5.03 5.53 -20.80
C ASP A 182 4.04 5.73 -19.64
N SER A 183 2.75 5.50 -19.92
CA SER A 183 1.68 5.68 -18.95
C SER A 183 1.83 4.82 -17.69
N SER A 184 2.54 3.68 -17.78
CA SER A 184 2.81 2.82 -16.62
C SER A 184 3.71 3.48 -15.56
N MET A 185 4.36 4.59 -15.91
CA MET A 185 5.16 5.38 -14.97
C MET A 185 4.32 5.98 -13.85
N ILE A 186 2.99 6.05 -13.97
CA ILE A 186 2.07 6.39 -12.87
C ILE A 186 2.21 5.42 -11.68
N ASN A 187 2.64 4.18 -11.95
CA ASN A 187 2.86 3.16 -10.92
C ASN A 187 4.12 3.42 -10.08
N LYS A 188 4.96 4.36 -10.48
CA LYS A 188 6.18 4.70 -9.74
C LYS A 188 5.86 5.62 -8.55
N THR A 189 6.67 5.55 -7.50
CA THR A 189 6.67 6.57 -6.47
C THR A 189 7.26 7.87 -7.04
N GLU A 190 6.98 9.00 -6.41
CA GLU A 190 7.55 10.30 -6.79
C GLU A 190 9.09 10.24 -6.88
N ALA A 191 9.74 9.61 -5.89
CA ALA A 191 11.19 9.43 -5.88
C ALA A 191 11.69 8.54 -7.04
N GLN A 192 10.96 7.46 -7.36
CA GLN A 192 11.31 6.60 -8.49
C GLN A 192 11.13 7.29 -9.84
N LEU A 193 10.06 8.09 -10.00
CA LEU A 193 9.82 8.86 -11.21
C LEU A 193 10.89 9.93 -11.39
N SER A 194 11.19 10.69 -10.34
CA SER A 194 12.25 11.70 -10.35
C SER A 194 13.62 11.10 -10.66
N SER A 195 13.94 9.97 -10.02
CA SER A 195 15.19 9.23 -10.31
C SER A 195 15.28 8.78 -11.77
N TYR A 196 14.17 8.34 -12.35
CA TYR A 196 14.11 7.93 -13.75
C TYR A 196 14.33 9.13 -14.69
N ILE A 197 13.61 10.23 -14.48
CA ILE A 197 13.70 11.45 -15.29
C ILE A 197 15.12 12.05 -15.23
N LEU A 198 15.72 12.09 -14.04
CA LEU A 198 17.05 12.64 -13.82
C LEU A 198 18.18 11.66 -14.19
N GLN A 199 17.84 10.45 -14.64
CA GLN A 199 18.80 9.39 -14.94
C GLN A 199 19.77 9.13 -13.78
N ALA A 200 19.24 9.20 -12.55
CA ALA A 200 20.03 9.07 -11.34
C ALA A 200 20.67 7.68 -11.25
N LYS A 201 21.97 7.65 -11.07
CA LYS A 201 22.73 6.41 -10.86
C LYS A 201 22.86 6.17 -9.37
N LYS A 202 22.60 4.94 -8.92
CA LYS A 202 22.96 4.55 -7.56
C LYS A 202 24.48 4.66 -7.43
N PRO A 203 25.00 5.43 -6.47
CA PRO A 203 26.42 5.38 -6.19
C PRO A 203 26.79 3.95 -5.77
N ASN A 204 27.95 3.46 -6.24
CA ASN A 204 28.53 2.23 -5.74
C ASN A 204 29.02 2.49 -4.31
N TYR A 205 28.09 2.52 -3.37
CA TYR A 205 28.46 2.44 -1.97
C TYR A 205 28.86 0.99 -1.67
N GLU A 206 30.15 0.73 -1.59
CA GLU A 206 30.57 -0.27 -0.64
C GLU A 206 30.09 0.25 0.72
N ARG A 207 29.23 -0.50 1.40
CA ARG A 207 28.83 -0.21 2.78
C ARG A 207 30.06 -0.30 3.68
N ASN A 208 30.89 0.73 3.64
CA ASN A 208 31.99 0.96 4.57
C ASN A 208 31.55 1.70 5.83
N ASP A 209 30.26 2.03 5.90
CA ASP A 209 29.61 2.83 6.93
C ASP A 209 29.74 2.26 8.36
N THR A 210 30.21 1.02 8.49
CA THR A 210 30.43 0.41 9.80
C THR A 210 31.90 0.35 10.20
N LYS A 211 32.87 0.68 9.33
CA LYS A 211 34.29 0.58 9.61
C LYS A 211 34.90 1.82 10.29
N ASP A 212 34.32 3.00 9.97
CA ASP A 212 34.89 4.29 10.40
C ASP A 212 34.04 4.96 11.49
N PHE A 213 33.33 4.16 12.29
CA PHE A 213 32.55 4.71 13.39
C PHE A 213 33.50 5.22 14.50
N ARG A 214 33.49 6.53 14.74
CA ARG A 214 34.25 7.16 15.81
C ARG A 214 33.32 7.81 16.82
N ILE A 215 33.41 7.41 18.06
CA ILE A 215 32.70 8.07 19.15
C ILE A 215 33.41 9.39 19.47
N ILE A 216 32.63 10.47 19.54
CA ILE A 216 33.13 11.79 19.90
C ILE A 216 33.66 11.74 21.36
N ASP A 217 34.85 12.24 21.59
CA ASP A 217 35.53 12.18 22.90
C ASP A 217 34.77 12.96 24.00
N THR A 218 33.94 13.95 23.59
CA THR A 218 33.08 14.75 24.48
C THR A 218 31.84 14.00 24.97
N LEU A 219 31.52 12.83 24.40
CA LEU A 219 30.35 12.05 24.80
C LEU A 219 30.58 11.37 26.15
N ASN A 220 29.86 11.83 27.17
CA ASN A 220 29.93 11.23 28.50
C ASN A 220 28.94 10.05 28.60
N LEU A 221 29.44 8.84 28.52
CA LEU A 221 28.66 7.60 28.56
C LEU A 221 28.40 7.06 29.98
N ASN A 222 29.05 7.62 31.01
CA ASN A 222 28.89 7.21 32.43
C ASN A 222 28.80 5.69 32.60
N LYS A 223 27.69 5.17 33.09
CA LYS A 223 27.44 3.73 33.29
C LYS A 223 27.43 2.92 31.99
N TYR A 224 27.35 3.56 30.82
CA TYR A 224 27.32 2.92 29.51
C TYR A 224 28.70 2.86 28.82
N LYS A 225 29.80 3.04 29.54
CA LYS A 225 31.19 2.97 29.00
C LYS A 225 31.45 1.68 28.23
N TYR A 226 30.83 0.56 28.63
CA TYR A 226 30.97 -0.72 27.93
C TYR A 226 30.44 -0.67 26.47
N ILE A 227 29.51 0.22 26.16
CA ILE A 227 29.00 0.42 24.79
C ILE A 227 30.10 1.03 23.92
N LYS A 228 30.94 1.92 24.48
CA LYS A 228 32.06 2.50 23.75
C LYS A 228 33.00 1.40 23.26
N ASN A 229 33.40 0.52 24.14
CA ASN A 229 34.29 -0.60 23.79
C ASN A 229 33.68 -1.53 22.73
N TRP A 230 32.37 -1.72 22.78
CA TRP A 230 31.66 -2.51 21.77
C TRP A 230 31.67 -1.84 20.39
N TYR A 231 31.49 -0.54 20.34
CA TYR A 231 31.52 0.23 19.08
C TYR A 231 32.96 0.34 18.52
N GLU A 232 33.95 0.47 19.35
CA GLU A 232 35.36 0.57 18.96
C GLU A 232 35.92 -0.79 18.49
N ASN A 233 35.32 -1.90 18.92
CA ASN A 233 35.72 -3.27 18.55
C ASN A 233 34.88 -3.83 17.42
N TYR A 234 35.09 -3.31 16.21
CA TYR A 234 34.29 -3.64 15.02
C TYR A 234 34.15 -5.15 14.77
N ASN A 235 35.22 -5.94 14.96
CA ASN A 235 35.22 -7.38 14.67
C ASN A 235 34.38 -8.22 15.65
N ASN A 236 34.05 -7.67 16.81
CA ASN A 236 33.27 -8.34 17.86
C ASN A 236 31.85 -7.81 18.01
N ARG A 237 31.36 -6.99 17.06
CA ARG A 237 30.03 -6.42 17.14
C ARG A 237 28.96 -7.47 16.84
N ASP A 238 28.25 -7.87 17.88
CA ASP A 238 27.02 -8.65 17.74
C ASP A 238 25.81 -7.72 17.80
N PHE A 239 25.37 -7.24 16.62
CA PHE A 239 24.22 -6.34 16.49
C PHE A 239 22.91 -6.95 17.03
N LYS A 240 22.78 -8.28 17.04
CA LYS A 240 21.58 -8.95 17.55
C LYS A 240 21.46 -8.85 19.08
N LYS A 241 22.60 -8.75 19.77
CA LYS A 241 22.64 -8.69 21.22
C LYS A 241 22.14 -7.36 21.78
N TYR A 242 22.33 -6.24 21.07
CA TYR A 242 22.01 -4.89 21.52
C TYR A 242 20.68 -4.34 21.00
N LEU A 243 20.10 -4.93 19.94
CA LEU A 243 18.74 -4.59 19.47
C LEU A 243 17.62 -5.06 20.42
N ARG A 244 17.96 -5.78 21.50
CA ARG A 244 17.02 -6.26 22.53
C ARG A 244 17.11 -5.47 23.84
N VAL A 245 17.50 -4.22 23.82
CA VAL A 245 17.33 -3.38 25.01
C VAL A 245 15.85 -3.01 25.07
N ASN A 246 15.12 -3.71 25.93
CA ASN A 246 13.78 -3.28 26.35
C ASN A 246 13.95 -1.91 27.01
N VAL A 247 13.45 -0.88 26.36
CA VAL A 247 13.26 0.43 26.99
C VAL A 247 12.03 0.28 27.85
N TYR A 248 12.23 0.10 29.16
CA TYR A 248 11.19 0.27 30.17
C TYR A 248 11.08 1.74 30.51
#